data_db061b259e32850d19d88e89cbcc6b89
#
_entry.id   db061b259e32850d19d88e89cbcc6b89
#
_cell.length_a   1.000
_cell.length_b   1.000
_cell.length_c   1.000
_cell.angle_alpha   90.00
_cell.angle_beta   90.00
_cell.angle_gamma   90.00
#
_symmetry.space_group_name_H-M   'P 1'
#
loop_
_entity.id
_entity.type
_entity.pdbx_description
1 polymer ?
#
loop_
_entity_poly.entity_id
_entity_poly.type
_entity_poly.pdbx_seq_one_letter_code
_entity_poly.pdbx_strand_id
1 'polypeptide(L)'
;MTDRENQESPNKDNVTGDSISKYRIMVVDDNKDILRMLKMGLEGSGFSIDAYSDPFTVLSVFKTIYGNKTETPIRMPYDLLLIDVKMPELNGVELTKEIKKLAANANVTPPPICFITAFDEYYEILRDLFPNNKHDPDICLIHKPIEIENLTTRLKHEIALHK
;
A
#
# COMPACT_ATOMS: atom_id res chain seq x y z
N MET A 1 -46.02 44.67 -28.29
CA MET A 1 -44.80 44.96 -27.54
C MET A 1 -44.75 44.00 -26.40
N THR A 2 -44.05 42.93 -26.58
CA THR A 2 -44.03 41.79 -25.64
C THR A 2 -42.57 41.46 -25.35
N ASP A 3 -42.17 41.85 -24.15
CA ASP A 3 -40.87 41.47 -23.60
C ASP A 3 -40.90 40.00 -23.20
N ARG A 4 -40.05 39.22 -23.79
CA ARG A 4 -39.79 37.82 -23.41
C ARG A 4 -38.58 37.81 -22.52
N GLU A 5 -38.80 37.67 -21.23
CA GLU A 5 -37.79 37.33 -20.26
C GLU A 5 -37.22 35.95 -20.54
N ASN A 6 -35.94 35.90 -20.78
CA ASN A 6 -35.18 34.69 -20.97
C ASN A 6 -34.75 34.19 -19.58
N GLN A 7 -35.41 33.16 -19.06
CA GLN A 7 -35.03 32.50 -17.83
C GLN A 7 -33.89 31.52 -18.17
N GLU A 8 -32.69 31.88 -17.84
CA GLU A 8 -31.56 30.95 -17.77
C GLU A 8 -31.75 30.03 -16.56
N SER A 9 -31.89 28.73 -16.87
CA SER A 9 -31.86 27.67 -15.88
C SER A 9 -30.42 27.50 -15.35
N PRO A 10 -30.19 27.34 -14.06
CA PRO A 10 -28.84 27.03 -13.56
C PRO A 10 -28.46 25.61 -13.91
N ASN A 11 -27.37 25.50 -14.62
CA ASN A 11 -26.71 24.26 -14.98
C ASN A 11 -26.29 23.50 -13.72
N LYS A 12 -26.96 22.39 -13.45
CA LYS A 12 -26.63 21.43 -12.40
C LYS A 12 -25.73 20.36 -12.99
N ASP A 13 -24.50 20.68 -13.25
CA ASP A 13 -23.47 19.67 -13.50
C ASP A 13 -22.44 19.69 -12.38
N ASN A 14 -22.90 19.29 -11.20
CA ASN A 14 -22.02 18.92 -10.12
C ASN A 14 -21.93 17.38 -10.12
N VAL A 15 -21.28 16.84 -11.14
CA VAL A 15 -20.81 15.46 -11.13
C VAL A 15 -19.60 15.45 -10.22
N THR A 16 -19.82 15.13 -8.95
CA THR A 16 -18.77 14.60 -8.09
C THR A 16 -18.31 13.30 -8.71
N GLY A 17 -17.32 13.39 -9.61
CA GLY A 17 -16.63 12.23 -10.12
C GLY A 17 -15.96 11.54 -8.93
N ASP A 18 -16.52 10.40 -8.52
CA ASP A 18 -15.78 9.39 -7.78
C ASP A 18 -14.50 9.13 -8.58
N SER A 19 -13.41 9.75 -8.17
CA SER A 19 -12.11 9.47 -8.76
C SER A 19 -11.75 8.05 -8.31
N ILE A 20 -12.02 7.09 -9.21
CA ILE A 20 -11.66 5.70 -9.01
C ILE A 20 -10.16 5.68 -8.71
N SER A 21 -9.81 5.33 -7.49
CA SER A 21 -8.41 5.27 -7.08
C SER A 21 -7.71 4.23 -7.95
N LYS A 22 -6.62 4.65 -8.59
CA LYS A 22 -5.90 3.83 -9.56
C LYS A 22 -5.18 2.64 -8.91
N TYR A 23 -4.73 2.80 -7.68
CA TYR A 23 -3.93 1.81 -6.96
C TYR A 23 -4.44 1.57 -5.55
N ARG A 24 -4.44 0.32 -5.10
CA ARG A 24 -4.81 -0.07 -3.75
C ARG A 24 -3.59 -0.51 -2.96
N ILE A 25 -3.35 0.13 -1.83
CA ILE A 25 -2.18 -0.08 -0.97
C ILE A 25 -2.63 -0.55 0.40
N MET A 26 -1.98 -1.60 0.92
CA MET A 26 -2.08 -1.97 2.32
C MET A 26 -0.98 -1.24 3.10
N VAL A 27 -1.34 -0.56 4.17
CA VAL A 27 -0.40 0.11 5.08
C VAL A 27 -0.44 -0.58 6.44
N VAL A 28 0.73 -0.93 6.98
CA VAL A 28 0.88 -1.63 8.25
C VAL A 28 1.85 -0.86 9.15
N ASP A 29 1.37 -0.34 10.26
CA ASP A 29 2.16 0.36 11.28
C ASP A 29 1.42 0.29 12.63
N ASP A 30 2.07 -0.12 13.71
CA ASP A 30 1.43 -0.24 15.03
C ASP A 30 1.08 1.12 15.65
N ASN A 31 1.68 2.21 15.16
CA ASN A 31 1.35 3.57 15.58
C ASN A 31 0.11 4.09 14.84
N LYS A 32 -1.01 4.18 15.55
CA LYS A 32 -2.29 4.61 14.98
C LYS A 32 -2.30 6.04 14.45
N ASP A 33 -1.49 6.94 14.99
CA ASP A 33 -1.40 8.32 14.52
C ASP A 33 -0.65 8.38 13.19
N ILE A 34 0.42 7.61 13.04
CA ILE A 34 1.13 7.45 11.77
C ILE A 34 0.21 6.81 10.73
N LEU A 35 -0.51 5.75 11.08
CA LEU A 35 -1.50 5.13 10.17
C LEU A 35 -2.53 6.12 9.67
N ARG A 36 -3.09 6.93 10.57
CA ARG A 36 -4.07 7.95 10.22
C ARG A 36 -3.49 8.99 9.27
N MET A 37 -2.29 9.48 9.58
CA MET A 37 -1.58 10.47 8.74
C MET A 37 -1.31 9.89 7.34
N LEU A 38 -0.77 8.67 7.25
CA LEU A 38 -0.49 8.00 5.99
C LEU A 38 -1.77 7.74 5.18
N LYS A 39 -2.81 7.23 5.84
CA LYS A 39 -4.10 6.98 5.19
C LYS A 39 -4.65 8.26 4.58
N MET A 40 -4.79 9.32 5.37
CA MET A 40 -5.35 10.60 4.89
C MET A 40 -4.49 11.21 3.77
N GLY A 41 -3.17 11.22 3.92
CA GLY A 41 -2.27 11.81 2.93
C GLY A 41 -2.26 11.04 1.60
N LEU A 42 -2.22 9.71 1.65
CA LEU A 42 -2.20 8.87 0.46
C LEU A 42 -3.57 8.82 -0.24
N GLU A 43 -4.68 8.78 0.51
CA GLU A 43 -6.03 8.89 -0.07
C GLU A 43 -6.21 10.25 -0.76
N GLY A 44 -5.72 11.34 -0.16
CA GLY A 44 -5.69 12.66 -0.79
C GLY A 44 -4.85 12.72 -2.07
N SER A 45 -3.92 11.78 -2.24
CA SER A 45 -3.08 11.63 -3.44
C SER A 45 -3.63 10.64 -4.47
N GLY A 46 -4.84 10.12 -4.27
CA GLY A 46 -5.57 9.25 -5.21
C GLY A 46 -5.32 7.74 -5.05
N PHE A 47 -4.80 7.29 -3.89
CA PHE A 47 -4.71 5.87 -3.57
C PHE A 47 -5.95 5.39 -2.81
N SER A 48 -6.24 4.09 -2.89
CA SER A 48 -7.14 3.40 -1.97
C SER A 48 -6.32 2.74 -0.88
N ILE A 49 -6.61 3.03 0.39
CA ILE A 49 -5.76 2.61 1.52
C ILE A 49 -6.52 1.71 2.48
N ASP A 50 -6.00 0.50 2.67
CA ASP A 50 -6.36 -0.36 3.79
C ASP A 50 -5.26 -0.29 4.86
N ALA A 51 -5.60 0.23 6.04
CA ALA A 51 -4.66 0.47 7.12
C ALA A 51 -4.85 -0.54 8.27
N TYR A 52 -3.76 -1.17 8.69
CA TYR A 52 -3.74 -2.17 9.75
C TYR A 52 -2.71 -1.82 10.82
N SER A 53 -3.13 -1.85 12.08
CA SER A 53 -2.22 -1.63 13.24
C SER A 53 -1.69 -2.92 13.86
N ASP A 54 -2.20 -4.07 13.41
CA ASP A 54 -1.85 -5.38 13.94
C ASP A 54 -1.34 -6.31 12.82
N PRO A 55 -0.07 -6.74 12.87
CA PRO A 55 0.51 -7.61 11.86
C PRO A 55 -0.14 -9.02 11.81
N PHE A 56 -0.70 -9.51 12.90
CA PHE A 56 -1.40 -10.80 12.90
C PHE A 56 -2.72 -10.76 12.13
N THR A 57 -3.42 -9.61 12.19
CA THR A 57 -4.59 -9.35 11.34
C THR A 57 -4.22 -9.38 9.87
N VAL A 58 -3.08 -8.77 9.51
CA VAL A 58 -2.55 -8.81 8.13
C VAL A 58 -2.29 -10.24 7.67
N LEU A 59 -1.66 -11.07 8.50
CA LEU A 59 -1.45 -12.49 8.17
C LEU A 59 -2.76 -13.24 7.96
N SER A 60 -3.79 -12.95 8.75
CA SER A 60 -5.12 -13.55 8.58
C SER A 60 -5.75 -13.15 7.25
N VAL A 61 -5.60 -11.88 6.83
CA VAL A 61 -6.04 -11.39 5.52
C VAL A 61 -5.34 -12.17 4.39
N PHE A 62 -4.02 -12.32 4.44
CA PHE A 62 -3.28 -13.04 3.41
C PHE A 62 -3.58 -14.55 3.41
N LYS A 63 -3.78 -15.17 4.57
CA LYS A 63 -4.25 -16.56 4.64
C LYS A 63 -5.60 -16.74 3.93
N THR A 64 -6.50 -15.77 4.07
CA THR A 64 -7.80 -15.81 3.38
C THR A 64 -7.63 -15.64 1.87
N ILE A 65 -6.83 -14.65 1.42
CA ILE A 65 -6.57 -14.39 0.00
C ILE A 65 -5.95 -15.62 -0.67
N TYR A 66 -4.87 -16.16 -0.12
CA TYR A 66 -4.15 -17.28 -0.70
C TYR A 66 -4.83 -18.64 -0.47
N GLY A 67 -5.69 -18.75 0.53
CA GLY A 67 -6.48 -19.95 0.81
C GLY A 67 -7.73 -20.09 -0.05
N ASN A 68 -8.13 -19.07 -0.77
CA ASN A 68 -9.32 -19.11 -1.62
C ASN A 68 -9.03 -19.88 -2.92
N LYS A 69 -9.33 -21.20 -2.89
CA LYS A 69 -9.13 -22.12 -4.02
C LYS A 69 -10.20 -21.98 -5.12
N THR A 70 -11.22 -21.18 -4.92
CA THR A 70 -12.32 -21.00 -5.89
C THR A 70 -11.96 -20.02 -7.00
N GLU A 71 -10.99 -19.16 -6.78
CA GLU A 71 -10.46 -18.22 -7.78
C GLU A 71 -9.12 -18.71 -8.32
N THR A 72 -9.06 -19.10 -9.57
CA THR A 72 -7.82 -19.40 -10.29
C THR A 72 -7.79 -18.61 -11.61
N PRO A 73 -6.81 -17.73 -11.81
CA PRO A 73 -5.72 -17.37 -10.91
C PRO A 73 -6.17 -16.53 -9.70
N ILE A 74 -5.48 -16.67 -8.55
CA ILE A 74 -5.72 -15.86 -7.37
C ILE A 74 -5.48 -14.38 -7.72
N ARG A 75 -6.52 -13.56 -7.60
CA ARG A 75 -6.42 -12.12 -7.84
C ARG A 75 -5.90 -11.41 -6.58
N MET A 76 -4.75 -10.78 -6.72
CA MET A 76 -4.19 -9.97 -5.65
C MET A 76 -4.93 -8.63 -5.54
N PRO A 77 -5.53 -8.31 -4.37
CA PRO A 77 -6.29 -7.06 -4.22
C PRO A 77 -5.43 -5.82 -4.01
N TYR A 78 -4.13 -6.00 -3.74
CA TYR A 78 -3.19 -4.91 -3.46
C TYR A 78 -2.14 -4.77 -4.54
N ASP A 79 -1.85 -3.52 -4.92
CA ASP A 79 -0.78 -3.17 -5.84
C ASP A 79 0.56 -3.03 -5.14
N LEU A 80 0.56 -2.76 -3.80
CA LEU A 80 1.77 -2.62 -3.00
C LEU A 80 1.43 -2.77 -1.51
N LEU A 81 2.41 -3.25 -0.73
CA LEU A 81 2.39 -3.27 0.73
C LEU A 81 3.38 -2.24 1.27
N LEU A 82 2.94 -1.36 2.16
CA LEU A 82 3.76 -0.39 2.86
C LEU A 82 3.82 -0.80 4.34
N ILE A 83 4.98 -1.26 4.80
CA ILE A 83 5.10 -1.93 6.10
C ILE A 83 6.14 -1.23 6.98
N ASP A 84 5.75 -0.82 8.19
CA ASP A 84 6.71 -0.38 9.22
C ASP A 84 7.59 -1.55 9.67
N VAL A 85 8.89 -1.31 9.81
CA VAL A 85 9.83 -2.35 10.22
C VAL A 85 9.70 -2.66 11.70
N LYS A 86 9.58 -1.62 12.54
CA LYS A 86 9.58 -1.80 13.99
C LYS A 86 8.17 -1.88 14.57
N MET A 87 7.68 -3.09 14.71
CA MET A 87 6.42 -3.38 15.40
C MET A 87 6.65 -4.39 16.53
N PRO A 88 5.87 -4.32 17.64
CA PRO A 88 5.99 -5.31 18.72
C PRO A 88 5.51 -6.70 18.27
N GLU A 89 6.02 -7.75 18.91
CA GLU A 89 5.65 -9.16 18.72
C GLU A 89 6.02 -9.74 17.36
N LEU A 90 5.61 -9.09 16.26
CA LEU A 90 5.94 -9.48 14.89
C LEU A 90 6.37 -8.24 14.11
N ASN A 91 7.65 -8.08 13.85
CA ASN A 91 8.18 -6.94 13.11
C ASN A 91 7.88 -7.03 11.61
N GLY A 92 8.09 -5.92 10.87
CA GLY A 92 7.77 -5.85 9.44
C GLY A 92 8.56 -6.84 8.59
N VAL A 93 9.78 -7.18 8.99
CA VAL A 93 10.63 -8.15 8.29
C VAL A 93 10.09 -9.58 8.45
N GLU A 94 9.72 -9.95 9.67
CA GLU A 94 9.12 -11.25 9.98
C GLU A 94 7.76 -11.40 9.31
N LEU A 95 6.93 -10.34 9.36
CA LEU A 95 5.65 -10.29 8.65
C LEU A 95 5.84 -10.56 7.15
N THR A 96 6.82 -9.92 6.54
CA THR A 96 7.14 -10.09 5.11
C THR A 96 7.56 -11.52 4.79
N LYS A 97 8.38 -12.15 5.64
CA LYS A 97 8.77 -13.57 5.48
C LYS A 97 7.55 -14.49 5.48
N GLU A 98 6.63 -14.28 6.40
CA GLU A 98 5.40 -15.09 6.49
C GLU A 98 4.47 -14.86 5.28
N ILE A 99 4.31 -13.62 4.81
CA ILE A 99 3.54 -13.31 3.59
C ILE A 99 4.15 -14.01 2.37
N LYS A 100 5.47 -13.94 2.18
CA LYS A 100 6.19 -14.60 1.08
C LYS A 100 6.05 -16.11 1.14
N LYS A 101 6.11 -16.70 2.34
CA LYS A 101 5.90 -18.14 2.55
C LYS A 101 4.48 -18.57 2.17
N LEU A 102 3.47 -17.79 2.59
CA LEU A 102 2.08 -18.04 2.21
C LEU A 102 1.89 -17.95 0.69
N ALA A 103 2.48 -16.95 0.05
CA ALA A 103 2.44 -16.77 -1.41
C ALA A 103 3.10 -17.94 -2.15
N ALA A 104 4.30 -18.37 -1.70
CA ALA A 104 4.99 -19.51 -2.26
C ALA A 104 4.17 -20.80 -2.15
N ASN A 105 3.53 -21.05 -1.01
CA ASN A 105 2.67 -22.22 -0.82
C ASN A 105 1.44 -22.20 -1.73
N ALA A 106 0.97 -21.02 -2.11
CA ALA A 106 -0.14 -20.82 -3.04
C ALA A 106 0.32 -20.75 -4.51
N ASN A 107 1.62 -20.79 -4.75
CA ASN A 107 2.25 -20.65 -6.07
C ASN A 107 1.88 -19.33 -6.76
N VAL A 108 1.90 -18.23 -6.00
CA VAL A 108 1.64 -16.86 -6.47
C VAL A 108 2.77 -15.91 -6.06
N THR A 109 2.91 -14.83 -6.80
CA THR A 109 3.84 -13.75 -6.46
C THR A 109 3.14 -12.77 -5.50
N PRO A 110 3.75 -12.44 -4.35
CA PRO A 110 3.19 -11.42 -3.46
C PRO A 110 3.30 -10.02 -4.08
N PRO A 111 2.50 -9.04 -3.63
CA PRO A 111 2.67 -7.66 -4.05
C PRO A 111 4.07 -7.12 -3.71
N PRO A 112 4.59 -6.10 -4.43
CA PRO A 112 5.80 -5.41 -4.05
C PRO A 112 5.68 -4.80 -2.66
N ILE A 113 6.78 -4.77 -1.92
CA ILE A 113 6.83 -4.33 -0.53
C ILE A 113 7.77 -3.14 -0.40
N CYS A 114 7.26 -2.05 0.18
CA CYS A 114 8.06 -0.94 0.66
C CYS A 114 8.09 -0.96 2.20
N PHE A 115 9.28 -0.85 2.76
CA PHE A 115 9.45 -0.73 4.21
C PHE A 115 9.56 0.74 4.63
N ILE A 116 8.94 1.07 5.76
CA ILE A 116 9.14 2.35 6.44
C ILE A 116 9.96 2.09 7.70
N THR A 117 10.99 2.88 7.93
CA THR A 117 11.81 2.74 9.13
C THR A 117 12.41 4.07 9.59
N ALA A 118 12.55 4.24 10.91
CA ALA A 118 13.35 5.29 11.52
C ALA A 118 14.80 4.84 11.85
N PHE A 119 15.12 3.55 11.65
CA PHE A 119 16.33 2.93 12.14
C PHE A 119 17.16 2.36 10.98
N ASP A 120 18.34 2.93 10.77
CA ASP A 120 19.30 2.46 9.75
C ASP A 120 19.82 1.04 10.03
N GLU A 121 19.84 0.64 11.31
CA GLU A 121 20.26 -0.71 11.72
C GLU A 121 19.46 -1.85 11.11
N TYR A 122 18.20 -1.60 10.69
CA TYR A 122 17.38 -2.60 10.00
C TYR A 122 17.76 -2.79 8.53
N TYR A 123 18.56 -1.92 7.97
CA TYR A 123 19.00 -2.05 6.57
C TYR A 123 19.76 -3.36 6.31
N GLU A 124 20.62 -3.77 7.23
CA GLU A 124 21.37 -5.04 7.13
C GLU A 124 20.42 -6.24 7.17
N ILE A 125 19.41 -6.20 8.07
CA ILE A 125 18.41 -7.26 8.20
C ILE A 125 17.53 -7.35 6.95
N LEU A 126 17.15 -6.22 6.39
CA LEU A 126 16.36 -6.17 5.15
C LEU A 126 17.15 -6.72 3.96
N ARG A 127 18.46 -6.45 3.91
CA ARG A 127 19.36 -6.99 2.88
C ARG A 127 19.41 -8.52 2.92
N ASP A 128 19.35 -9.14 4.10
CA ASP A 128 19.36 -10.59 4.26
C ASP A 128 18.06 -11.27 3.79
N LEU A 129 16.96 -10.52 3.72
CA LEU A 129 15.72 -11.01 3.10
C LEU A 129 15.82 -11.14 1.58
N PHE A 130 16.78 -10.46 0.99
CA PHE A 130 16.98 -10.36 -0.46
C PHE A 130 18.44 -10.66 -0.81
N PRO A 131 18.92 -11.92 -0.61
CA PRO A 131 20.34 -12.28 -0.60
C PRO A 131 21.06 -12.12 -1.94
N ASN A 132 20.34 -11.93 -3.03
CA ASN A 132 20.94 -11.85 -4.37
C ASN A 132 21.43 -10.45 -4.74
N ASN A 133 21.32 -9.47 -3.83
CA ASN A 133 21.48 -8.08 -4.19
C ASN A 133 22.38 -7.30 -3.25
N LYS A 134 23.65 -7.16 -3.62
CA LYS A 134 24.55 -6.15 -3.02
C LYS A 134 24.11 -4.71 -3.32
N HIS A 135 23.20 -4.54 -4.27
CA HIS A 135 22.46 -3.32 -4.61
C HIS A 135 21.14 -3.76 -5.22
N ASP A 136 20.22 -4.34 -4.39
CA ASP A 136 18.91 -4.70 -4.90
C ASP A 136 18.09 -3.44 -5.17
N PRO A 137 17.87 -3.09 -6.44
CA PRO A 137 16.93 -2.03 -6.76
C PRO A 137 15.50 -2.37 -6.35
N ASP A 138 15.25 -3.65 -5.98
CA ASP A 138 13.93 -4.16 -5.65
C ASP A 138 13.56 -3.97 -4.17
N ILE A 139 14.50 -3.54 -3.29
CA ILE A 139 14.17 -3.16 -1.92
C ILE A 139 13.75 -1.70 -1.87
N CYS A 140 12.45 -1.49 -1.76
CA CYS A 140 11.91 -0.17 -1.46
C CYS A 140 12.03 0.10 0.04
N LEU A 141 12.89 1.05 0.41
CA LEU A 141 13.08 1.50 1.78
C LEU A 141 12.80 3.00 1.88
N ILE A 142 11.97 3.37 2.85
CA ILE A 142 11.54 4.75 3.10
C ILE A 142 11.89 5.12 4.53
N HIS A 143 12.71 6.17 4.68
CA HIS A 143 13.13 6.65 5.99
C HIS A 143 12.12 7.63 6.59
N LYS A 144 11.84 7.50 7.89
CA LYS A 144 11.12 8.52 8.66
C LYS A 144 12.09 9.68 8.98
N PRO A 145 11.65 10.95 8.95
CA PRO A 145 10.28 11.44 8.79
C PRO A 145 9.79 11.37 7.34
N ILE A 146 8.46 11.17 7.17
CA ILE A 146 7.84 10.93 5.88
C ILE A 146 7.15 12.21 5.39
N GLU A 147 7.49 12.62 4.18
CA GLU A 147 6.76 13.64 3.44
C GLU A 147 5.82 12.96 2.43
N ILE A 148 4.53 13.26 2.49
CA ILE A 148 3.51 12.57 1.69
C ILE A 148 3.74 12.69 0.18
N GLU A 149 4.20 13.86 -0.31
CA GLU A 149 4.50 14.04 -1.73
C GLU A 149 5.62 13.12 -2.21
N ASN A 150 6.73 13.06 -1.45
CA ASN A 150 7.87 12.20 -1.75
C ASN A 150 7.46 10.72 -1.68
N LEU A 151 6.71 10.35 -0.66
CA LEU A 151 6.16 9.01 -0.50
C LEU A 151 5.29 8.63 -1.70
N THR A 152 4.34 9.49 -2.06
CA THR A 152 3.41 9.28 -3.19
C THR A 152 4.17 9.02 -4.49
N THR A 153 5.19 9.81 -4.78
CA THR A 153 6.04 9.67 -5.97
C THR A 153 6.77 8.33 -5.95
N ARG A 154 7.36 7.98 -4.80
CA ARG A 154 8.07 6.71 -4.63
C ARG A 154 7.16 5.50 -4.82
N LEU A 155 5.98 5.49 -4.19
CA LEU A 155 5.05 4.37 -4.31
C LEU A 155 4.54 4.18 -5.75
N LYS A 156 4.24 5.27 -6.47
CA LYS A 156 3.86 5.19 -7.89
C LYS A 156 4.96 4.60 -8.76
N HIS A 157 6.21 4.97 -8.49
CA HIS A 157 7.38 4.43 -9.18
C HIS A 157 7.54 2.92 -8.91
N GLU A 158 7.48 2.49 -7.65
CA GLU A 158 7.60 1.09 -7.28
C GLU A 158 6.49 0.22 -7.90
N ILE A 159 5.24 0.69 -7.88
CA ILE A 159 4.12 -0.03 -8.52
C ILE A 159 4.37 -0.16 -10.03
N ALA A 160 4.90 0.88 -10.68
CA ALA A 160 5.17 0.86 -12.11
C ALA A 160 6.28 -0.13 -12.50
N LEU A 161 7.28 -0.33 -11.64
CA LEU A 161 8.37 -1.30 -11.87
C LEU A 161 7.90 -2.77 -11.84
N HIS A 162 6.78 -3.05 -11.17
CA HIS A 162 6.27 -4.41 -10.96
C HIS A 162 5.03 -4.75 -11.79
N LYS A 163 4.68 -3.89 -12.73
CA LYS A 163 3.61 -4.12 -13.74
C LYS A 163 4.19 -4.52 -15.07
#